data_1fdfefabe419938597cdeb1bf7088ad8
#
_entry.id   1fdfefabe419938597cdeb1bf7088ad8
#
_cell.length_a   1.000
_cell.length_b   1.000
_cell.length_c   1.000
_cell.angle_alpha   90.00
_cell.angle_beta   90.00
_cell.angle_gamma   90.00
#
_symmetry.space_group_name_H-M   'P 1'
#
loop_
_entity.id
_entity.type
_entity.pdbx_description
1 polymer ?
#
loop_
_entity_poly.entity_id
_entity_poly.type
_entity_poly.pdbx_seq_one_letter_code
_entity_poly.pdbx_strand_id
1 'polypeptide(L)'
;TEYMVYEMYPQIKPCLPQKLHFIHAEELRQMYPNLEPKCREHAIAKKFGAVFIIGIGCKLGDGKKHDGRAPDYDDYTTSGLNGLPGLNGDLLLWDDVLQRSVELSSMGIRVDKEALLRQLKQEGEEKRMGLYFHKRLMEDALPLSIGGGIGQSRLCMFYLRKAHIGDCLLYTSDA
;
A
#
# COMPACT_ATOMS: atom_id res chain seq x y z
N THR A 1 -9.91 17.64 -1.92
CA THR A 1 -9.01 17.95 -0.76
C THR A 1 -7.82 18.80 -1.19
N GLU A 2 -7.06 18.41 -2.22
CA GLU A 2 -5.90 19.18 -2.70
C GLU A 2 -6.30 20.62 -3.12
N TYR A 3 -7.40 20.76 -3.86
CA TYR A 3 -7.90 22.08 -4.27
C TYR A 3 -8.40 22.91 -3.09
N MET A 4 -8.98 22.30 -2.06
CA MET A 4 -9.37 23.00 -0.82
C MET A 4 -8.15 23.57 -0.09
N VAL A 5 -7.04 22.81 -0.04
CA VAL A 5 -5.78 23.30 0.52
C VAL A 5 -5.25 24.47 -0.32
N TYR A 6 -5.31 24.39 -1.64
CA TYR A 6 -4.91 25.47 -2.53
C TYR A 6 -5.78 26.74 -2.38
N GLU A 7 -7.09 26.60 -2.18
CA GLU A 7 -7.98 27.73 -1.90
C GLU A 7 -7.60 28.45 -0.60
N MET A 8 -7.24 27.68 0.45
CA MET A 8 -6.81 28.26 1.74
C MET A 8 -5.38 28.79 1.72
N TYR A 9 -4.52 28.14 0.96
CA TYR A 9 -3.08 28.43 0.87
C TYR A 9 -2.63 28.50 -0.59
N PRO A 10 -2.86 29.62 -1.30
CA PRO A 10 -2.61 29.73 -2.75
C PRO A 10 -1.16 29.53 -3.17
N GLN A 11 -0.20 29.64 -2.22
CA GLN A 11 1.20 29.34 -2.44
C GLN A 11 1.47 27.83 -2.57
N ILE A 12 0.57 26.97 -2.08
CA ILE A 12 0.66 25.51 -2.17
C ILE A 12 -0.12 25.03 -3.39
N LYS A 13 0.54 25.00 -4.55
CA LYS A 13 -0.11 24.56 -5.78
C LYS A 13 -0.40 23.06 -5.77
N PRO A 14 -1.53 22.62 -6.36
CA PRO A 14 -1.83 21.22 -6.60
C PRO A 14 -0.72 20.53 -7.38
N CYS A 15 -0.41 19.28 -7.04
CA CYS A 15 0.67 18.52 -7.68
C CYS A 15 0.29 17.07 -7.98
N LEU A 16 -0.88 16.59 -7.52
CA LEU A 16 -1.33 15.24 -7.84
C LEU A 16 -1.65 15.12 -9.33
N PRO A 17 -1.18 14.07 -10.00
CA PRO A 17 -1.55 13.81 -11.38
C PRO A 17 -3.05 13.46 -11.47
N GLN A 18 -3.67 13.78 -12.61
CA GLN A 18 -5.08 13.46 -12.84
C GLN A 18 -5.36 11.96 -12.95
N LYS A 19 -4.33 11.16 -13.25
CA LYS A 19 -4.45 9.70 -13.41
C LYS A 19 -3.49 8.99 -12.49
N LEU A 20 -4.02 8.01 -11.77
CA LEU A 20 -3.23 7.07 -11.01
C LEU A 20 -2.66 6.00 -11.95
N HIS A 21 -1.37 5.75 -11.83
CA HIS A 21 -0.70 4.68 -12.58
C HIS A 21 -0.78 3.38 -11.79
N PHE A 22 -1.32 2.32 -12.39
CA PHE A 22 -1.38 0.98 -11.79
C PHE A 22 -0.27 0.12 -12.37
N ILE A 23 0.44 -0.59 -11.52
CA ILE A 23 1.50 -1.52 -11.92
C ILE A 23 1.55 -2.70 -10.94
N HIS A 24 1.78 -3.91 -11.44
CA HIS A 24 2.03 -5.04 -10.56
C HIS A 24 3.49 -5.07 -10.08
N ALA A 25 3.72 -5.55 -8.84
CA ALA A 25 5.06 -5.64 -8.25
C ALA A 25 6.04 -6.45 -9.11
N GLU A 26 5.56 -7.49 -9.82
CA GLU A 26 6.38 -8.26 -10.76
C GLU A 26 6.77 -7.46 -12.00
N GLU A 27 5.85 -6.71 -12.58
CA GLU A 27 6.13 -5.83 -13.73
C GLU A 27 7.13 -4.73 -13.33
N LEU A 28 6.95 -4.17 -12.13
CA LEU A 28 7.87 -3.19 -11.57
C LEU A 28 9.29 -3.78 -11.36
N ARG A 29 9.38 -5.04 -10.89
CA ARG A 29 10.64 -5.76 -10.77
C ARG A 29 11.32 -5.95 -12.12
N GLN A 30 10.56 -6.35 -13.15
CA GLN A 30 11.07 -6.53 -14.51
C GLN A 30 11.54 -5.20 -15.14
N MET A 31 10.84 -4.11 -14.86
CA MET A 31 11.22 -2.77 -15.33
C MET A 31 12.52 -2.27 -14.69
N TYR A 32 12.78 -2.62 -13.43
CA TYR A 32 13.97 -2.20 -12.68
C TYR A 32 14.65 -3.39 -11.98
N PRO A 33 15.21 -4.36 -12.73
CA PRO A 33 15.69 -5.63 -12.17
C PRO A 33 16.83 -5.47 -11.16
N ASN A 34 17.66 -4.44 -11.33
CA ASN A 34 18.85 -4.20 -10.51
C ASN A 34 18.61 -3.28 -9.31
N LEU A 35 17.37 -2.78 -9.14
CA LEU A 35 17.05 -1.90 -8.02
C LEU A 35 16.41 -2.70 -6.86
N GLU A 36 16.70 -2.29 -5.65
CA GLU A 36 15.99 -2.75 -4.46
C GLU A 36 14.53 -2.25 -4.46
N PRO A 37 13.58 -2.93 -3.80
CA PRO A 37 12.16 -2.60 -3.83
C PRO A 37 11.86 -1.13 -3.57
N LYS A 38 12.43 -0.52 -2.53
CA LYS A 38 12.23 0.90 -2.23
C LYS A 38 12.78 1.84 -3.32
N CYS A 39 13.88 1.47 -3.95
CA CYS A 39 14.41 2.23 -5.08
C CYS A 39 13.52 2.12 -6.32
N ARG A 40 12.89 0.95 -6.55
CA ARG A 40 11.88 0.77 -7.61
C ARG A 40 10.67 1.66 -7.37
N GLU A 41 10.17 1.72 -6.13
CA GLU A 41 9.08 2.61 -5.72
C GLU A 41 9.42 4.08 -6.00
N HIS A 42 10.62 4.53 -5.61
CA HIS A 42 11.06 5.89 -5.87
C HIS A 42 11.13 6.20 -7.37
N ALA A 43 11.69 5.29 -8.16
CA ALA A 43 11.82 5.46 -9.59
C ALA A 43 10.47 5.57 -10.30
N ILE A 44 9.53 4.69 -9.98
CA ILE A 44 8.21 4.67 -10.62
C ILE A 44 7.34 5.85 -10.14
N ALA A 45 7.36 6.17 -8.84
CA ALA A 45 6.63 7.31 -8.30
C ALA A 45 7.15 8.64 -8.86
N LYS A 46 8.46 8.79 -9.00
CA LYS A 46 9.06 9.96 -9.65
C LYS A 46 8.61 10.12 -11.09
N LYS A 47 8.46 9.00 -11.80
CA LYS A 47 8.04 9.01 -13.23
C LYS A 47 6.57 9.39 -13.41
N PHE A 48 5.68 8.94 -12.54
CA PHE A 48 4.23 9.07 -12.73
C PHE A 48 3.53 9.98 -11.70
N GLY A 49 4.23 10.40 -10.64
CA GLY A 49 3.68 11.25 -9.58
C GLY A 49 2.82 10.50 -8.56
N ALA A 50 1.93 9.62 -9.02
CA ALA A 50 1.09 8.76 -8.17
C ALA A 50 0.98 7.36 -8.78
N VAL A 51 1.24 6.34 -7.97
CA VAL A 51 1.30 4.93 -8.42
C VAL A 51 0.60 4.04 -7.41
N PHE A 52 -0.18 3.07 -7.91
CA PHE A 52 -0.72 1.98 -7.10
C PHE A 52 0.01 0.68 -7.48
N ILE A 53 0.79 0.15 -6.55
CA ILE A 53 1.55 -1.09 -6.75
C ILE A 53 0.72 -2.26 -6.24
N ILE A 54 0.34 -3.17 -7.14
CA ILE A 54 -0.51 -4.34 -6.85
C ILE A 54 0.37 -5.55 -6.53
N GLY A 55 -0.14 -6.48 -5.68
CA GLY A 55 0.50 -7.76 -5.42
C GLY A 55 1.62 -7.68 -4.37
N ILE A 56 1.43 -6.85 -3.35
CA ILE A 56 2.38 -6.74 -2.24
C ILE A 56 2.23 -7.94 -1.31
N GLY A 57 3.34 -8.61 -1.02
CA GLY A 57 3.38 -9.81 -0.15
C GLY A 57 3.55 -11.12 -0.92
N CYS A 58 3.23 -11.18 -2.22
CA CYS A 58 3.48 -12.37 -3.02
C CYS A 58 4.97 -12.51 -3.37
N LYS A 59 5.40 -13.76 -3.64
CA LYS A 59 6.73 -14.04 -4.17
C LYS A 59 6.78 -13.69 -5.66
N LEU A 60 7.78 -12.91 -6.03
CA LEU A 60 8.04 -12.50 -7.41
C LEU A 60 8.87 -13.55 -8.15
N GLY A 61 9.10 -13.37 -9.43
CA GLY A 61 9.84 -14.30 -10.28
C GLY A 61 11.29 -14.59 -9.85
N ASP A 62 11.88 -13.77 -9.00
CA ASP A 62 13.18 -13.99 -8.36
C ASP A 62 13.10 -14.71 -6.99
N GLY A 63 11.88 -15.13 -6.58
CA GLY A 63 11.61 -15.78 -5.31
C GLY A 63 11.55 -14.85 -4.09
N LYS A 64 11.79 -13.55 -4.27
CA LYS A 64 11.71 -12.54 -3.22
C LYS A 64 10.33 -11.87 -3.21
N LYS A 65 9.97 -11.26 -2.10
CA LYS A 65 8.79 -10.40 -2.00
C LYS A 65 9.19 -8.95 -2.31
N HIS A 66 8.25 -8.17 -2.84
CA HIS A 66 8.44 -6.71 -2.95
C HIS A 66 8.50 -6.08 -1.57
N ASP A 67 7.52 -6.41 -0.73
CA ASP A 67 7.47 -6.05 0.69
C ASP A 67 6.73 -7.15 1.48
N GLY A 68 6.87 -7.15 2.81
CA GLY A 68 6.20 -8.10 3.69
C GLY A 68 4.72 -7.77 3.89
N ARG A 69 3.90 -8.84 4.05
CA ARG A 69 2.48 -8.73 4.48
C ARG A 69 2.15 -9.85 5.44
N ALA A 70 1.27 -9.55 6.41
CA ALA A 70 0.72 -10.56 7.29
C ALA A 70 -0.15 -11.55 6.49
N PRO A 71 -0.01 -12.86 6.72
CA PRO A 71 -0.70 -13.88 5.92
C PRO A 71 -2.20 -13.98 6.22
N ASP A 72 -2.67 -13.29 7.23
CA ASP A 72 -4.03 -13.35 7.75
C ASP A 72 -4.78 -12.01 7.63
N TYR A 73 -4.37 -11.18 6.70
CA TYR A 73 -4.96 -9.85 6.50
C TYR A 73 -5.45 -9.65 5.07
N ASP A 74 -4.61 -9.21 4.14
CA ASP A 74 -4.96 -9.03 2.74
C ASP A 74 -4.66 -10.27 1.90
N ASP A 75 -5.48 -10.53 0.89
CA ASP A 75 -5.24 -11.60 -0.09
C ASP A 75 -4.20 -11.16 -1.12
N TYR A 76 -2.98 -11.69 -0.97
CA TYR A 76 -1.88 -11.47 -1.92
C TYR A 76 -1.57 -12.69 -2.78
N THR A 77 -2.43 -13.72 -2.76
CA THR A 77 -2.19 -15.00 -3.47
C THR A 77 -3.22 -15.32 -4.53
N THR A 78 -4.42 -14.78 -4.44
CA THR A 78 -5.44 -14.96 -5.49
C THR A 78 -5.08 -14.12 -6.71
N SER A 79 -5.25 -14.70 -7.90
CA SER A 79 -4.95 -14.01 -9.15
C SER A 79 -5.94 -12.88 -9.43
N GLY A 80 -5.39 -11.72 -9.74
CA GLY A 80 -6.15 -10.55 -10.17
C GLY A 80 -6.59 -10.64 -11.65
N LEU A 81 -7.20 -9.57 -12.16
CA LEU A 81 -7.71 -9.50 -13.53
C LEU A 81 -6.64 -9.65 -14.62
N ASN A 82 -5.39 -9.34 -14.30
CA ASN A 82 -4.23 -9.49 -15.19
C ASN A 82 -3.57 -10.88 -15.10
N GLY A 83 -4.13 -11.81 -14.32
CA GLY A 83 -3.58 -13.16 -14.11
C GLY A 83 -2.39 -13.22 -13.15
N LEU A 84 -1.91 -12.09 -12.65
CA LEU A 84 -0.86 -12.03 -11.62
C LEU A 84 -1.46 -12.10 -10.21
N PRO A 85 -0.74 -12.67 -9.22
CA PRO A 85 -1.27 -12.85 -7.88
C PRO A 85 -1.33 -11.54 -7.10
N GLY A 86 -2.38 -11.39 -6.29
CA GLY A 86 -2.56 -10.29 -5.35
C GLY A 86 -3.77 -9.42 -5.64
N LEU A 87 -4.62 -9.31 -4.62
CA LEU A 87 -5.82 -8.46 -4.61
C LEU A 87 -5.64 -7.29 -3.63
N ASN A 88 -4.40 -6.91 -3.39
CA ASN A 88 -3.98 -5.83 -2.51
C ASN A 88 -2.98 -4.92 -3.19
N GLY A 89 -2.68 -3.79 -2.57
CA GLY A 89 -1.63 -2.90 -3.07
C GLY A 89 -1.45 -1.66 -2.21
N ASP A 90 -0.41 -0.91 -2.57
CA ASP A 90 -0.01 0.30 -1.88
C ASP A 90 -0.07 1.51 -2.81
N LEU A 91 -0.67 2.59 -2.32
CA LEU A 91 -0.69 3.89 -2.99
C LEU A 91 0.55 4.68 -2.60
N LEU A 92 1.37 4.96 -3.58
CA LEU A 92 2.59 5.77 -3.45
C LEU A 92 2.41 7.10 -4.17
N LEU A 93 2.84 8.18 -3.52
CA LEU A 93 2.95 9.50 -4.11
C LEU A 93 4.42 9.90 -4.17
N TRP A 94 4.81 10.62 -5.23
CA TRP A 94 6.10 11.30 -5.26
C TRP A 94 6.03 12.58 -4.44
N ASP A 95 6.90 12.69 -3.46
CA ASP A 95 7.00 13.88 -2.60
C ASP A 95 8.20 14.73 -3.02
N ASP A 96 7.90 15.92 -3.58
CA ASP A 96 8.93 16.84 -4.06
C ASP A 96 9.74 17.50 -2.92
N VAL A 97 9.18 17.57 -1.72
CA VAL A 97 9.89 18.10 -0.54
C VAL A 97 10.91 17.09 -0.05
N LEU A 98 10.50 15.83 0.06
CA LEU A 98 11.34 14.74 0.54
C LEU A 98 12.20 14.11 -0.55
N GLN A 99 11.94 14.42 -1.84
CA GLN A 99 12.59 13.80 -3.02
C GLN A 99 12.56 12.28 -2.99
N ARG A 100 11.41 11.70 -2.58
CA ARG A 100 11.19 10.25 -2.53
C ARG A 100 9.72 9.89 -2.66
N SER A 101 9.44 8.61 -2.89
CA SER A 101 8.08 8.10 -2.77
C SER A 101 7.64 8.05 -1.30
N VAL A 102 6.38 8.36 -1.07
CA VAL A 102 5.73 8.25 0.23
C VAL A 102 4.51 7.32 0.07
N GLU A 103 4.48 6.25 0.84
CA GLU A 103 3.30 5.39 0.93
C GLU A 103 2.22 6.12 1.72
N LEU A 104 1.12 6.40 1.03
CA LEU A 104 -0.02 7.11 1.61
C LEU A 104 -1.07 6.16 2.18
N SER A 105 -1.28 5.04 1.49
CA SER A 105 -2.35 4.10 1.82
C SER A 105 -1.93 2.69 1.43
N SER A 106 -2.37 1.72 2.21
CA SER A 106 -2.37 0.31 1.86
C SER A 106 -3.80 -0.20 1.90
N MET A 107 -4.21 -0.99 0.90
CA MET A 107 -5.57 -1.50 0.79
C MET A 107 -5.62 -2.84 0.05
N GLY A 108 -6.69 -3.59 0.29
CA GLY A 108 -6.88 -4.88 -0.37
C GLY A 108 -8.22 -5.52 -0.07
N ILE A 109 -8.51 -6.57 -0.80
CA ILE A 109 -9.52 -7.55 -0.45
C ILE A 109 -8.96 -8.39 0.68
N ARG A 110 -9.73 -8.58 1.74
CA ARG A 110 -9.31 -9.38 2.89
C ARG A 110 -9.34 -10.86 2.53
N VAL A 111 -8.51 -11.65 3.20
CA VAL A 111 -8.48 -13.10 2.99
C VAL A 111 -9.87 -13.71 3.16
N ASP A 112 -10.24 -14.59 2.25
CA ASP A 112 -11.26 -15.60 2.45
C ASP A 112 -10.66 -16.86 3.07
N LYS A 113 -11.45 -17.92 3.22
CA LYS A 113 -10.98 -19.20 3.80
C LYS A 113 -9.82 -19.81 3.01
N GLU A 114 -9.94 -19.81 1.69
CA GLU A 114 -8.97 -20.45 0.81
C GLU A 114 -7.65 -19.67 0.78
N ALA A 115 -7.74 -18.35 0.66
CA ALA A 115 -6.59 -17.47 0.72
C ALA A 115 -5.89 -17.55 2.08
N LEU A 116 -6.66 -17.53 3.18
CA LEU A 116 -6.11 -17.68 4.53
C LEU A 116 -5.31 -18.97 4.69
N LEU A 117 -5.90 -20.11 4.33
CA LEU A 117 -5.23 -21.41 4.42
C LEU A 117 -3.97 -21.46 3.57
N ARG A 118 -4.06 -20.97 2.34
CA ARG A 118 -2.95 -20.94 1.40
C ARG A 118 -1.80 -20.06 1.90
N GLN A 119 -2.11 -18.87 2.39
CA GLN A 119 -1.11 -17.91 2.88
C GLN A 119 -0.46 -18.37 4.18
N LEU A 120 -1.23 -18.87 5.15
CA LEU A 120 -0.67 -19.42 6.39
C LEU A 120 0.28 -20.59 6.12
N LYS A 121 -0.09 -21.48 5.18
CA LYS A 121 0.78 -22.60 4.79
C LYS A 121 2.07 -22.11 4.10
N GLN A 122 1.99 -21.10 3.23
CA GLN A 122 3.16 -20.53 2.55
C GLN A 122 4.16 -19.89 3.52
N GLU A 123 3.64 -19.31 4.62
CA GLU A 123 4.46 -18.65 5.64
C GLU A 123 4.85 -19.57 6.82
N GLY A 124 4.34 -20.83 6.85
CA GLY A 124 4.60 -21.76 7.97
C GLY A 124 3.92 -21.34 9.27
N GLU A 125 2.79 -20.64 9.18
CA GLU A 125 2.06 -20.06 10.31
C GLU A 125 0.71 -20.73 10.58
N GLU A 126 0.55 -22.01 10.19
CA GLU A 126 -0.71 -22.78 10.33
C GLU A 126 -1.21 -22.83 11.77
N LYS A 127 -0.32 -22.70 12.76
CA LYS A 127 -0.69 -22.61 14.18
C LYS A 127 -1.69 -21.47 14.49
N ARG A 128 -1.71 -20.41 13.67
CA ARG A 128 -2.64 -19.29 13.81
C ARG A 128 -4.09 -19.67 13.54
N MET A 129 -4.36 -20.81 12.90
CA MET A 129 -5.73 -21.32 12.71
C MET A 129 -6.51 -21.49 14.02
N GLY A 130 -5.81 -21.58 15.16
CA GLY A 130 -6.42 -21.62 16.50
C GLY A 130 -6.97 -20.27 17.00
N LEU A 131 -6.63 -19.15 16.37
CA LEU A 131 -7.04 -17.82 16.79
C LEU A 131 -8.53 -17.55 16.50
N TYR A 132 -9.13 -16.64 17.24
CA TYR A 132 -10.58 -16.36 17.18
C TYR A 132 -11.03 -15.93 15.76
N PHE A 133 -10.36 -14.95 15.15
CA PHE A 133 -10.70 -14.48 13.79
C PHE A 133 -10.67 -15.63 12.78
N HIS A 134 -9.60 -16.45 12.78
CA HIS A 134 -9.40 -17.53 11.83
C HIS A 134 -10.51 -18.59 11.95
N LYS A 135 -10.85 -19.00 13.18
CA LYS A 135 -11.96 -19.92 13.43
C LYS A 135 -13.28 -19.38 12.90
N ARG A 136 -13.61 -18.12 13.22
CA ARG A 136 -14.85 -17.48 12.77
C ARG A 136 -14.93 -17.36 11.25
N LEU A 137 -13.80 -17.06 10.60
CA LEU A 137 -13.74 -17.01 9.12
C LEU A 137 -13.99 -18.41 8.53
N MET A 138 -13.37 -19.45 9.08
CA MET A 138 -13.56 -20.83 8.63
C MET A 138 -14.98 -21.36 8.83
N GLU A 139 -15.70 -20.85 9.81
CA GLU A 139 -17.11 -21.19 10.12
C GLU A 139 -18.13 -20.41 9.28
N ASP A 140 -17.72 -19.58 8.32
CA ASP A 140 -18.58 -18.62 7.57
C ASP A 140 -19.32 -17.62 8.48
N ALA A 141 -18.78 -17.37 9.64
CA ALA A 141 -19.40 -16.48 10.62
C ALA A 141 -18.97 -15.01 10.46
N LEU A 142 -18.13 -14.71 9.48
CA LEU A 142 -17.68 -13.37 9.15
C LEU A 142 -17.99 -13.05 7.69
N PRO A 143 -18.41 -11.81 7.37
CA PRO A 143 -18.61 -11.39 5.98
C PRO A 143 -17.27 -11.25 5.27
N LEU A 144 -17.26 -11.51 3.96
CA LEU A 144 -16.16 -11.11 3.10
C LEU A 144 -16.05 -9.58 3.09
N SER A 145 -14.84 -9.07 3.11
CA SER A 145 -14.61 -7.64 3.25
C SER A 145 -13.45 -7.14 2.39
N ILE A 146 -13.49 -5.85 2.14
CA ILE A 146 -12.43 -5.05 1.54
C ILE A 146 -12.09 -3.93 2.51
N GLY A 147 -10.86 -3.52 2.56
CA GLY A 147 -10.48 -2.41 3.42
C GLY A 147 -9.16 -1.79 3.06
N GLY A 148 -8.91 -0.63 3.64
CA GLY A 148 -7.67 0.11 3.48
C GLY A 148 -7.49 1.11 4.60
N GLY A 149 -6.25 1.53 4.81
CA GLY A 149 -5.86 2.56 5.73
C GLY A 149 -5.19 3.72 5.00
N ILE A 150 -5.58 4.95 5.32
CA ILE A 150 -4.90 6.15 4.84
C ILE A 150 -4.09 6.72 5.99
N GLY A 151 -2.79 6.96 5.76
CA GLY A 151 -1.90 7.61 6.70
C GLY A 151 -2.26 9.08 6.84
N GLN A 152 -3.10 9.44 7.83
CA GLN A 152 -3.59 10.81 8.01
C GLN A 152 -2.46 11.83 8.14
N SER A 153 -1.46 11.55 8.96
CA SER A 153 -0.31 12.43 9.15
C SER A 153 0.54 12.57 7.89
N ARG A 154 0.73 11.46 7.14
CA ARG A 154 1.44 11.49 5.85
C ARG A 154 0.66 12.31 4.82
N LEU A 155 -0.68 12.20 4.81
CA LEU A 155 -1.53 12.99 3.95
C LEU A 155 -1.41 14.49 4.27
N CYS A 156 -1.44 14.86 5.56
CA CYS A 156 -1.24 16.23 5.99
C CYS A 156 0.14 16.77 5.59
N MET A 157 1.21 16.01 5.84
CA MET A 157 2.56 16.38 5.42
C MET A 157 2.63 16.63 3.90
N PHE A 158 2.09 15.73 3.12
CA PHE A 158 2.10 15.82 1.66
C PHE A 158 1.37 17.08 1.17
N TYR A 159 0.13 17.29 1.62
CA TYR A 159 -0.66 18.46 1.18
C TYR A 159 -0.11 19.79 1.69
N LEU A 160 0.44 19.84 2.90
CA LEU A 160 1.00 21.05 3.49
C LEU A 160 2.49 21.28 3.17
N ARG A 161 3.08 20.39 2.35
CA ARG A 161 4.50 20.48 1.95
C ARG A 161 5.45 20.50 3.15
N LYS A 162 5.22 19.64 4.13
CA LYS A 162 6.03 19.51 5.33
C LYS A 162 7.05 18.39 5.20
N ALA A 163 8.27 18.65 5.69
CA ALA A 163 9.35 17.66 5.67
C ALA A 163 9.29 16.65 6.80
N HIS A 164 8.60 16.99 7.90
CA HIS A 164 8.52 16.16 9.09
C HIS A 164 7.12 16.15 9.68
N ILE A 165 6.69 15.01 10.23
CA ILE A 165 5.38 14.86 10.87
C ILE A 165 5.17 15.80 12.06
N GLY A 166 6.25 16.12 12.81
CA GLY A 166 6.25 17.08 13.88
C GLY A 166 5.80 18.48 13.46
N ASP A 167 6.07 18.87 12.21
CA ASP A 167 5.62 20.15 11.66
C ASP A 167 4.09 20.24 11.51
N CYS A 168 3.41 19.09 11.55
CA CYS A 168 1.95 19.01 11.51
C CYS A 168 1.31 18.85 12.89
N LEU A 169 2.09 18.45 13.91
CA LEU A 169 1.59 18.09 15.24
C LEU A 169 1.91 19.13 16.32
N LEU A 170 2.84 20.06 16.07
CA LEU A 170 3.28 21.06 17.06
C LEU A 170 2.19 22.04 17.50
N TYR A 171 1.08 22.16 16.75
CA TYR A 171 -0.04 23.01 17.11
C TYR A 171 -1.03 22.39 18.10
N THR A 172 -0.87 21.14 18.49
CA THR A 172 -1.79 20.46 19.41
C THR A 172 -1.28 20.36 20.86
N SER A 173 -0.05 20.79 21.12
CA SER A 173 0.58 20.70 22.44
C SER A 173 0.45 21.95 23.32
N ASP A 174 -0.04 23.06 22.77
CA ASP A 174 -0.20 24.33 23.47
C ASP A 174 -1.68 24.72 23.75
N ALA A 175 -2.58 23.73 23.73
CA ALA A 175 -3.99 23.93 24.10
C ALA A 175 -4.34 23.26 25.41
#